data_be4c48ffecec2cba5038ee28e96e95fe
#
_entry.id   be4c48ffecec2cba5038ee28e96e95fe
#
_cell.length_a   1.000
_cell.length_b   1.000
_cell.length_c   1.000
_cell.angle_alpha   90.00
_cell.angle_beta   90.00
_cell.angle_gamma   90.00
#
_symmetry.space_group_name_H-M   'P 1'
#
loop_
_entity.id
_entity.type
_entity.pdbx_description
1 polymer ?
#
loop_
_entity_poly.entity_id
_entity_poly.type
_entity_poly.pdbx_seq_one_letter_code
_entity_poly.pdbx_strand_id
1 'polypeptide(L)'
;MDKIITNITIGNWYLVRGKPTKISPANVVWAFRDGCFPIPLTSEILENSGIHREGGASFWHDEHYSIVFFFWNEERIELIISKRGDERPYIAKLDVKYVDQLQNLLRVYNINLMIEL
;
A
#
# COMPACT_ATOMS: atom_id res chain seq x y z
N MET A 1 8.24 -15.30 9.83
CA MET A 1 7.08 -15.05 10.71
C MET A 1 6.86 -13.55 10.82
N ASP A 2 5.66 -13.13 10.52
CA ASP A 2 5.32 -11.72 10.60
C ASP A 2 5.22 -11.27 12.05
N LYS A 3 5.76 -10.11 12.33
CA LYS A 3 5.70 -9.52 13.67
C LYS A 3 4.38 -8.79 13.86
N ILE A 4 3.89 -8.77 15.09
CA ILE A 4 2.75 -7.94 15.46
C ILE A 4 3.11 -6.48 15.23
N ILE A 5 2.22 -5.76 14.56
CA ILE A 5 2.37 -4.33 14.34
C ILE A 5 1.97 -3.62 15.63
N THR A 6 2.87 -2.82 16.17
CA THR A 6 2.60 -2.00 17.35
C THR A 6 2.27 -0.55 17.01
N ASN A 7 2.62 -0.13 15.79
CA ASN A 7 2.40 1.24 15.32
C ASN A 7 1.25 1.24 14.31
N ILE A 8 0.02 1.20 14.83
CA ILE A 8 -1.20 1.08 14.03
C ILE A 8 -1.66 2.47 13.59
N THR A 9 -1.97 2.60 12.30
CA THR A 9 -2.48 3.84 11.73
C THR A 9 -3.96 3.70 11.39
N ILE A 10 -4.79 4.63 11.88
CA ILE A 10 -6.21 4.69 11.50
C ILE A 10 -6.34 4.94 10.00
N GLY A 11 -7.19 4.18 9.35
CA GLY A 11 -7.38 4.20 7.90
C GLY A 11 -6.58 3.14 7.16
N ASN A 12 -5.61 2.50 7.79
CA ASN A 12 -4.85 1.42 7.19
C ASN A 12 -5.51 0.07 7.41
N TRP A 13 -5.13 -0.88 6.55
CA TRP A 13 -5.59 -2.26 6.62
C TRP A 13 -4.55 -3.16 7.27
N TYR A 14 -5.01 -4.02 8.17
CA TYR A 14 -4.19 -5.03 8.84
C TYR A 14 -4.98 -6.33 8.98
N LEU A 15 -4.28 -7.44 9.21
CA LEU A 15 -4.93 -8.68 9.63
C LEU A 15 -5.15 -8.61 11.14
N VAL A 16 -6.40 -8.73 11.55
CA VAL A 16 -6.80 -8.84 12.96
C VAL A 16 -7.58 -10.13 13.09
N ARG A 17 -7.12 -11.04 13.92
CA ARG A 17 -7.67 -12.40 14.03
C ARG A 17 -7.76 -13.13 12.68
N GLY A 18 -6.73 -12.91 11.82
CA GLY A 18 -6.66 -13.53 10.51
C GLY A 18 -7.58 -12.91 9.46
N LYS A 19 -8.25 -11.80 9.75
CA LYS A 19 -9.17 -11.14 8.81
C LYS A 19 -8.67 -9.76 8.43
N PRO A 20 -8.75 -9.37 7.14
CA PRO A 20 -8.46 -8.00 6.74
C PRO A 20 -9.42 -7.04 7.44
N THR A 21 -8.86 -6.06 8.14
CA THR A 21 -9.62 -5.10 8.94
C THR A 21 -9.09 -3.71 8.70
N LYS A 22 -9.96 -2.79 8.30
CA LYS A 22 -9.62 -1.37 8.18
C LYS A 22 -9.75 -0.73 9.56
N ILE A 23 -8.67 -0.15 10.03
CA ILE A 23 -8.64 0.45 11.36
C ILE A 23 -9.42 1.76 11.37
N SER A 24 -10.29 1.90 12.36
CA SER A 24 -11.11 3.08 12.58
C SER A 24 -11.04 3.49 14.05
N PRO A 25 -11.52 4.69 14.42
CA PRO A 25 -11.63 5.05 15.83
C PRO A 25 -12.49 4.08 16.65
N ALA A 26 -13.46 3.42 16.00
CA ALA A 26 -14.36 2.49 16.67
C ALA A 26 -13.69 1.16 17.04
N ASN A 27 -12.69 0.72 16.26
CA ASN A 27 -12.09 -0.61 16.44
C ASN A 27 -10.62 -0.60 16.85
N VAL A 28 -9.95 0.56 16.87
CA VAL A 28 -8.50 0.64 17.06
C VAL A 28 -8.05 0.02 18.40
N VAL A 29 -8.81 0.19 19.44
CA VAL A 29 -8.43 -0.31 20.77
C VAL A 29 -8.43 -1.84 20.81
N TRP A 30 -9.51 -2.46 20.36
CA TRP A 30 -9.58 -3.92 20.39
C TRP A 30 -8.66 -4.55 19.32
N ALA A 31 -8.46 -3.88 18.20
CA ALA A 31 -7.50 -4.34 17.19
C ALA A 31 -6.08 -4.36 17.74
N PHE A 32 -5.69 -3.31 18.47
CA PHE A 32 -4.40 -3.26 19.13
C PHE A 32 -4.27 -4.38 20.19
N ARG A 33 -5.32 -4.58 21.00
CA ARG A 33 -5.33 -5.62 22.03
C ARG A 33 -5.23 -7.03 21.44
N ASP A 34 -5.94 -7.30 20.35
CA ASP A 34 -5.96 -8.61 19.73
C ASP A 34 -4.73 -8.89 18.85
N GLY A 35 -4.00 -7.84 18.49
CA GLY A 35 -2.81 -7.92 17.66
C GLY A 35 -3.11 -7.71 16.18
N CYS A 36 -2.37 -6.80 15.57
CA CYS A 36 -2.43 -6.51 14.14
C CYS A 36 -1.21 -7.08 13.43
N PHE A 37 -1.42 -7.72 12.29
CA PHE A 37 -0.35 -8.23 11.45
C PHE A 37 -0.39 -7.55 10.09
N PRO A 38 0.78 -7.34 9.45
CA PRO A 38 0.81 -6.69 8.15
C PRO A 38 0.19 -7.60 7.08
N ILE A 39 -0.47 -7.00 6.10
CA ILE A 39 -1.03 -7.71 4.95
C ILE A 39 -0.02 -7.63 3.81
N PRO A 40 0.47 -8.77 3.29
CA PRO A 40 1.36 -8.74 2.13
C PRO A 40 0.69 -8.09 0.93
N LEU A 41 1.41 -7.18 0.26
CA LEU A 41 0.92 -6.54 -0.95
C LEU A 41 1.01 -7.54 -2.11
N THR A 42 -0.06 -7.65 -2.89
CA THR A 42 -0.13 -8.54 -4.05
C THR A 42 -0.67 -7.79 -5.26
N SER A 43 -0.43 -8.33 -6.46
CA SER A 43 -1.00 -7.76 -7.69
C SER A 43 -2.53 -7.79 -7.65
N GLU A 44 -3.10 -8.82 -7.04
CA GLU A 44 -4.55 -8.94 -6.88
C GLU A 44 -5.14 -7.79 -6.06
N ILE A 45 -4.50 -7.42 -4.95
CA ILE A 45 -4.93 -6.28 -4.13
C ILE A 45 -4.87 -4.99 -4.95
N LEU A 46 -3.83 -4.80 -5.74
CA LEU A 46 -3.71 -3.63 -6.61
C LEU A 46 -4.81 -3.61 -7.67
N GLU A 47 -5.09 -4.74 -8.31
CA GLU A 47 -6.18 -4.86 -9.29
C GLU A 47 -7.53 -4.55 -8.66
N ASN A 48 -7.80 -5.07 -7.46
CA ASN A 48 -9.04 -4.79 -6.72
C ASN A 48 -9.15 -3.32 -6.32
N SER A 49 -8.04 -2.62 -6.22
CA SER A 49 -8.00 -1.19 -5.92
C SER A 49 -8.08 -0.31 -7.18
N GLY A 50 -8.34 -0.91 -8.35
CA GLY A 50 -8.49 -0.18 -9.60
C GLY A 50 -7.18 0.14 -10.31
N ILE A 51 -6.09 -0.52 -9.95
CA ILE A 51 -4.79 -0.31 -10.57
C ILE A 51 -4.63 -1.26 -11.75
N HIS A 52 -4.37 -0.69 -12.92
CA HIS A 52 -4.26 -1.46 -14.15
C HIS A 52 -2.97 -2.28 -14.20
N ARG A 53 -3.09 -3.57 -14.49
CA ARG A 53 -1.95 -4.47 -14.64
C ARG A 53 -1.67 -4.73 -16.12
N GLU A 54 -0.38 -4.66 -16.49
CA GLU A 54 0.09 -4.99 -17.82
C GLU A 54 1.43 -5.73 -17.70
N GLY A 55 1.43 -7.03 -18.00
CA GLY A 55 2.60 -7.87 -17.85
C GLY A 55 3.06 -7.99 -16.40
N GLY A 56 4.34 -7.74 -16.12
CA GLY A 56 4.94 -7.79 -14.78
C GLY A 56 4.85 -6.49 -14.00
N ALA A 57 4.06 -5.53 -14.46
CA ALA A 57 3.93 -4.22 -13.82
C ALA A 57 2.47 -3.82 -13.67
N SER A 58 2.21 -2.98 -12.67
CA SER A 58 0.91 -2.36 -12.47
C SER A 58 1.07 -0.84 -12.49
N PHE A 59 0.08 -0.14 -13.04
CA PHE A 59 0.17 1.29 -13.32
C PHE A 59 -1.03 2.02 -12.75
N TRP A 60 -0.76 3.16 -12.11
CA TRP A 60 -1.78 4.07 -11.65
C TRP A 60 -1.34 5.51 -11.94
N HIS A 61 -2.26 6.37 -12.27
CA HIS A 61 -1.98 7.80 -12.43
C HIS A 61 -3.21 8.64 -12.11
N ASP A 62 -2.96 9.88 -11.72
CA ASP A 62 -3.96 10.94 -11.67
C ASP A 62 -3.41 12.16 -12.41
N GLU A 63 -3.95 13.35 -12.12
CA GLU A 63 -3.50 14.60 -12.75
C GLU A 63 -2.08 15.00 -12.35
N HIS A 64 -1.63 14.59 -11.18
CA HIS A 64 -0.39 15.06 -10.56
C HIS A 64 0.70 14.02 -10.49
N TYR A 65 0.33 12.73 -10.34
CA TYR A 65 1.28 11.66 -10.08
C TYR A 65 1.02 10.45 -10.96
N SER A 66 2.08 9.70 -11.22
CA SER A 66 1.96 8.35 -11.73
C SER A 66 2.80 7.41 -10.88
N ILE A 67 2.31 6.19 -10.71
CA ILE A 67 2.94 5.16 -9.90
C ILE A 67 3.06 3.91 -10.74
N VAL A 68 4.27 3.32 -10.72
CA VAL A 68 4.53 2.03 -11.35
C VAL A 68 4.98 1.05 -10.27
N PHE A 69 4.33 -0.12 -10.26
CA PHE A 69 4.67 -1.22 -9.38
C PHE A 69 5.29 -2.33 -10.21
N PHE A 70 6.54 -2.68 -9.95
CA PHE A 70 7.22 -3.80 -10.59
C PHE A 70 7.26 -4.98 -9.64
N PHE A 71 6.71 -6.11 -10.06
CA PHE A 71 6.73 -7.36 -9.30
C PHE A 71 7.92 -8.20 -9.78
N TRP A 72 9.06 -8.02 -9.10
CA TRP A 72 10.29 -8.74 -9.44
C TRP A 72 10.21 -10.22 -9.07
N ASN A 73 9.62 -10.50 -7.91
CA ASN A 73 9.34 -11.84 -7.42
C ASN A 73 8.30 -11.76 -6.28
N GLU A 74 7.99 -12.88 -5.65
CA GLU A 74 7.00 -12.91 -4.56
C GLU A 74 7.38 -12.06 -3.34
N GLU A 75 8.67 -11.78 -3.17
CA GLU A 75 9.16 -11.05 -2.00
C GLU A 75 9.53 -9.60 -2.30
N ARG A 76 9.62 -9.23 -3.58
CA ARG A 76 10.08 -7.90 -3.96
C ARG A 76 9.12 -7.19 -4.91
N ILE A 77 8.56 -6.10 -4.42
CA ILE A 77 7.76 -5.18 -5.21
C ILE A 77 8.45 -3.83 -5.18
N GLU A 78 8.86 -3.35 -6.33
CA GLU A 78 9.49 -2.03 -6.47
C GLU A 78 8.46 -1.02 -6.90
N LEU A 79 8.43 0.11 -6.21
CA LEU A 79 7.51 1.20 -6.44
C LEU A 79 8.27 2.40 -6.97
N ILE A 80 7.81 2.97 -8.07
CA ILE A 80 8.35 4.22 -8.61
C ILE A 80 7.23 5.25 -8.65
N ILE A 81 7.42 6.35 -7.92
CA ILE A 81 6.50 7.48 -7.92
C ILE A 81 7.10 8.58 -8.76
N SER A 82 6.33 9.08 -9.71
CA SER A 82 6.73 10.16 -10.62
C SER A 82 5.73 11.29 -10.54
N LYS A 83 6.22 12.53 -10.63
CA LYS A 83 5.38 13.71 -10.71
C LYS A 83 5.17 14.06 -12.19
N ARG A 84 3.91 14.17 -12.61
CA ARG A 84 3.57 14.45 -14.00
C ARG A 84 3.90 15.91 -14.34
N GLY A 85 4.45 16.10 -15.55
CA GLY A 85 4.79 17.42 -16.05
C GLY A 85 6.09 18.00 -15.53
N ASP A 86 6.88 17.26 -14.78
CA ASP A 86 8.17 17.70 -14.26
C ASP A 86 9.30 17.17 -15.15
N GLU A 87 10.38 17.96 -15.33
CA GLU A 87 11.55 17.54 -16.07
C GLU A 87 12.32 16.41 -15.35
N ARG A 88 12.20 16.35 -14.03
CA ARG A 88 12.74 15.27 -13.20
C ARG A 88 11.59 14.57 -12.53
N PRO A 89 10.90 13.67 -13.23
CA PRO A 89 9.62 13.14 -12.76
C PRO A 89 9.74 12.23 -11.54
N TYR A 90 10.90 11.58 -11.33
CA TYR A 90 11.02 10.61 -10.24
C TYR A 90 11.16 11.29 -8.90
N ILE A 91 10.22 11.06 -7.99
CA ILE A 91 10.27 11.58 -6.64
C ILE A 91 10.55 10.50 -5.60
N ALA A 92 10.31 9.22 -5.94
CA ALA A 92 10.65 8.11 -5.06
C ALA A 92 10.81 6.83 -5.87
N LYS A 93 11.76 6.00 -5.44
CA LYS A 93 11.98 4.65 -5.95
C LYS A 93 12.33 3.79 -4.74
N LEU A 94 11.45 2.87 -4.37
CA LEU A 94 11.62 2.08 -3.15
C LEU A 94 10.89 0.75 -3.22
N ASP A 95 11.29 -0.17 -2.35
CA ASP A 95 10.64 -1.45 -2.23
C ASP A 95 9.50 -1.35 -1.21
N VAL A 96 8.38 -1.98 -1.51
CA VAL A 96 7.22 -2.12 -0.60
C VAL A 96 6.89 -3.59 -0.49
N LYS A 97 6.57 -4.03 0.72
CA LYS A 97 6.21 -5.42 0.97
C LYS A 97 4.78 -5.58 1.47
N TYR A 98 4.29 -4.60 2.21
CA TYR A 98 3.01 -4.68 2.92
C TYR A 98 2.09 -3.53 2.56
N VAL A 99 0.78 -3.80 2.67
CA VAL A 99 -0.27 -2.83 2.35
C VAL A 99 -0.14 -1.56 3.19
N ASP A 100 0.10 -1.67 4.49
CA ASP A 100 0.23 -0.50 5.37
C ASP A 100 1.42 0.38 5.01
N GLN A 101 2.53 -0.22 4.57
CA GLN A 101 3.69 0.53 4.07
C GLN A 101 3.31 1.39 2.86
N LEU A 102 2.59 0.80 1.90
CA LEU A 102 2.10 1.53 0.73
C LEU A 102 1.15 2.65 1.15
N GLN A 103 0.20 2.36 2.04
CA GLN A 103 -0.76 3.37 2.49
C GLN A 103 -0.08 4.55 3.18
N ASN A 104 0.91 4.29 4.04
CA ASN A 104 1.68 5.34 4.70
C ASN A 104 2.46 6.19 3.69
N LEU A 105 3.06 5.55 2.71
CA LEU A 105 3.79 6.21 1.65
C LEU A 105 2.90 7.14 0.83
N LEU A 106 1.72 6.67 0.45
CA LEU A 106 0.74 7.47 -0.29
C LEU A 106 0.34 8.72 0.49
N ARG A 107 0.22 8.62 1.81
CA ARG A 107 -0.09 9.80 2.66
C ARG A 107 1.06 10.78 2.70
N VAL A 108 2.30 10.31 2.81
CA VAL A 108 3.49 11.17 2.84
C VAL A 108 3.55 12.05 1.59
N TYR A 109 3.25 11.48 0.43
CA TYR A 109 3.24 12.22 -0.84
C TYR A 109 1.91 12.86 -1.18
N ASN A 110 0.91 12.71 -0.29
CA ASN A 110 -0.44 13.24 -0.50
C ASN A 110 -1.07 12.74 -1.82
N ILE A 111 -0.87 11.47 -2.11
CA ILE A 111 -1.40 10.82 -3.31
C ILE A 111 -2.75 10.21 -2.99
N ASN A 112 -3.75 10.51 -3.81
CA ASN A 112 -5.13 10.13 -3.60
C ASN A 112 -5.45 8.77 -4.25
N LEU A 113 -4.71 7.76 -3.88
CA LEU A 113 -4.99 6.36 -4.27
C LEU A 113 -5.50 5.61 -3.04
N MET A 114 -6.68 5.01 -3.18
CA MET A 114 -7.32 4.24 -2.11
C MET A 114 -7.07 2.75 -2.34
N ILE A 115 -6.45 2.08 -1.36
CA ILE A 115 -6.25 0.64 -1.41
C ILE A 115 -7.48 -0.05 -0.80
N GLU A 116 -8.09 -0.95 -1.56
CA GLU A 116 -9.28 -1.70 -1.17
C GLU A 116 -8.99 -3.20 -1.05
N LEU A 117 -9.52 -3.80 -0.02
CA LEU A 117 -9.37 -5.23 0.25
C LEU A 117 -10.70 -5.97 0.23
#